data_f81b42cb1cd3dc9b3ea819a94f1f77fb
#
_entry.id   f81b42cb1cd3dc9b3ea819a94f1f77fb
#
_cell.length_a   1.000
_cell.length_b   1.000
_cell.length_c   1.000
_cell.angle_alpha   90.00
_cell.angle_beta   90.00
_cell.angle_gamma   90.00
#
_symmetry.space_group_name_H-M   'P 1'
#
loop_
_entity.id
_entity.type
_entity.pdbx_description
1 polymer ?
#
loop_
_entity_poly.entity_id
_entity_poly.type
_entity_poly.pdbx_seq_one_letter_code
_entity_poly.pdbx_strand_id
1 'polypeptide(L)'
;MGYYRRLKFVIVVVLQLLLITSCVSDIDLDRIDEVVLTPKIDADLVFFTLNASDFETANINTAQLVVRDTTRLEFLDDNVVQENLKEIELTYRSDNTFDSALINRSLFLDNTGAIQYEVSFPITASQNGEIATTRYQVILSENDIEAIRNSIQLVNEVTLFTNGVVNEGILTLQSKAIYSLELSDL
;
A
#
# COMPACT_ATOMS: atom_id res chain seq x y z
N MET A 1 -17.66 -49.44 56.21
CA MET A 1 -16.66 -48.55 55.58
C MET A 1 -16.65 -48.61 54.05
N GLY A 2 -17.15 -49.64 53.38
CA GLY A 2 -17.11 -49.79 51.91
C GLY A 2 -18.11 -48.95 51.12
N TYR A 3 -19.24 -48.58 51.70
CA TYR A 3 -20.34 -47.87 50.96
C TYR A 3 -19.99 -46.42 50.62
N TYR A 4 -19.35 -45.69 51.52
CA TYR A 4 -18.89 -44.32 51.25
C TYR A 4 -17.80 -44.23 50.21
N ARG A 5 -16.98 -45.24 50.09
CA ARG A 5 -15.90 -45.31 49.09
C ARG A 5 -16.45 -45.52 47.70
N ARG A 6 -17.45 -46.37 47.57
CA ARG A 6 -18.19 -46.63 46.31
C ARG A 6 -18.96 -45.41 45.86
N LEU A 7 -19.64 -44.73 46.81
CA LEU A 7 -20.43 -43.51 46.52
C LEU A 7 -19.54 -42.38 46.00
N LYS A 8 -18.37 -42.15 46.62
CA LYS A 8 -17.40 -41.16 46.13
C LYS A 8 -16.86 -41.46 44.73
N PHE A 9 -16.60 -42.75 44.44
CA PHE A 9 -16.12 -43.17 43.14
C PHE A 9 -17.20 -42.94 42.05
N VAL A 10 -18.45 -43.23 42.32
CA VAL A 10 -19.56 -42.99 41.39
C VAL A 10 -19.74 -41.48 41.15
N ILE A 11 -19.66 -40.62 42.17
CA ILE A 11 -19.76 -39.16 42.02
C ILE A 11 -18.62 -38.62 41.16
N VAL A 12 -17.38 -39.09 41.34
CA VAL A 12 -16.24 -38.68 40.51
C VAL A 12 -16.42 -39.09 39.07
N VAL A 13 -16.89 -40.32 38.80
CA VAL A 13 -17.13 -40.79 37.43
C VAL A 13 -18.25 -39.99 36.75
N VAL A 14 -19.34 -39.72 37.46
CA VAL A 14 -20.45 -38.90 36.93
C VAL A 14 -19.96 -37.43 36.63
N LEU A 15 -19.12 -36.87 37.52
CA LEU A 15 -18.57 -35.53 37.32
C LEU A 15 -17.62 -35.49 36.11
N GLN A 16 -16.84 -36.54 35.90
CA GLN A 16 -15.98 -36.66 34.70
C GLN A 16 -16.80 -36.82 33.41
N LEU A 17 -17.88 -37.62 33.44
CA LEU A 17 -18.77 -37.75 32.29
C LEU A 17 -19.44 -36.40 31.91
N LEU A 18 -19.82 -35.57 32.90
CA LEU A 18 -20.38 -34.27 32.66
C LEU A 18 -19.37 -33.25 32.05
N LEU A 19 -18.07 -33.44 32.29
CA LEU A 19 -17.02 -32.59 31.70
C LEU A 19 -16.73 -32.90 30.24
N ILE A 20 -17.09 -34.11 29.75
CA ILE A 20 -16.88 -34.49 28.34
C ILE A 20 -18.02 -34.01 27.43
N THR A 21 -19.15 -33.59 27.99
CA THR A 21 -20.25 -33.00 27.22
C THR A 21 -20.10 -31.47 27.03
N SER A 22 -18.89 -30.92 27.31
CA SER A 22 -18.57 -29.53 27.03
C SER A 22 -18.61 -29.29 25.53
N CYS A 23 -19.68 -28.69 25.08
CA CYS A 23 -19.94 -28.03 23.82
C CYS A 23 -18.80 -28.11 22.78
N VAL A 24 -18.82 -29.12 21.97
CA VAL A 24 -18.51 -28.91 20.58
C VAL A 24 -19.75 -28.23 20.01
N SER A 25 -19.75 -26.90 19.95
CA SER A 25 -20.70 -26.21 19.10
C SER A 25 -20.43 -26.75 17.70
N ASP A 26 -21.43 -27.37 17.07
CA ASP A 26 -21.37 -27.73 15.67
C ASP A 26 -20.90 -26.52 14.91
N ILE A 27 -19.66 -26.57 14.42
CA ILE A 27 -19.20 -25.67 13.37
C ILE A 27 -20.01 -26.14 12.18
N ASP A 28 -20.99 -25.35 11.81
CA ASP A 28 -21.82 -25.58 10.64
C ASP A 28 -20.93 -25.49 9.40
N LEU A 29 -20.38 -26.63 9.00
CA LEU A 29 -19.46 -26.76 7.85
C LEU A 29 -20.18 -26.47 6.53
N ASP A 30 -21.53 -26.45 6.53
CA ASP A 30 -22.33 -26.07 5.36
C ASP A 30 -22.29 -24.54 5.10
N ARG A 31 -21.68 -23.75 6.01
CA ARG A 31 -21.50 -22.30 5.87
C ARG A 31 -20.08 -21.88 5.50
N ILE A 32 -19.20 -22.79 5.18
CA ILE A 32 -17.83 -22.45 4.74
C ILE A 32 -17.88 -21.62 3.46
N ASP A 33 -18.86 -21.88 2.59
CA ASP A 33 -19.04 -21.14 1.33
C ASP A 33 -19.53 -19.68 1.53
N GLU A 34 -19.89 -19.27 2.77
CA GLU A 34 -20.29 -17.89 3.09
C GLU A 34 -19.13 -17.06 3.70
N VAL A 35 -17.96 -17.66 3.92
CA VAL A 35 -16.83 -16.95 4.54
C VAL A 35 -16.12 -16.10 3.51
N VAL A 36 -16.32 -14.80 3.60
CA VAL A 36 -15.57 -13.81 2.81
C VAL A 36 -14.44 -13.25 3.66
N LEU A 37 -13.19 -13.45 3.23
CA LEU A 37 -12.04 -12.84 3.86
C LEU A 37 -11.67 -11.54 3.15
N THR A 38 -11.42 -10.48 3.92
CA THR A 38 -11.04 -9.16 3.39
C THR A 38 -9.68 -8.72 3.95
N PRO A 39 -8.59 -9.40 3.56
CA PRO A 39 -7.25 -9.01 4.02
C PRO A 39 -6.84 -7.66 3.45
N LYS A 40 -6.08 -6.88 4.27
CA LYS A 40 -5.40 -5.67 3.84
C LYS A 40 -3.90 -5.90 3.86
N ILE A 41 -3.24 -5.53 2.78
CA ILE A 41 -1.80 -5.71 2.60
C ILE A 41 -1.15 -4.36 2.36
N ASP A 42 -0.20 -4.00 3.21
CA ASP A 42 0.61 -2.80 3.08
C ASP A 42 1.85 -3.10 2.23
N ALA A 43 2.11 -2.29 1.22
CA ALA A 43 3.31 -2.37 0.40
C ALA A 43 3.96 -0.99 0.25
N ASP A 44 5.24 -0.90 0.56
CA ASP A 44 6.03 0.28 0.23
C ASP A 44 6.25 0.31 -1.29
N LEU A 45 5.94 1.44 -1.92
CA LEU A 45 6.07 1.60 -3.36
C LEU A 45 7.38 2.29 -3.71
N VAL A 46 7.64 3.44 -3.10
CA VAL A 46 8.77 4.30 -3.43
C VAL A 46 9.36 4.93 -2.20
N PHE A 47 10.68 4.94 -2.17
CA PHE A 47 11.46 5.75 -1.23
C PHE A 47 12.72 6.24 -1.94
N PHE A 48 12.83 7.55 -2.14
CA PHE A 48 14.06 8.15 -2.67
C PHE A 48 14.32 9.54 -2.10
N THR A 49 15.55 9.99 -2.24
CA THR A 49 15.98 11.35 -1.91
C THR A 49 16.63 11.96 -3.12
N LEU A 50 16.21 13.16 -3.52
CA LEU A 50 16.80 13.97 -4.58
C LEU A 50 17.49 15.18 -3.98
N ASN A 51 18.69 15.46 -4.48
CA ASN A 51 19.46 16.64 -4.19
C ASN A 51 19.44 17.60 -5.39
N ALA A 52 19.87 18.84 -5.21
CA ALA A 52 19.97 19.80 -6.30
C ALA A 52 20.80 19.28 -7.48
N SER A 53 21.90 18.55 -7.22
CA SER A 53 22.76 17.95 -8.23
C SER A 53 22.07 16.92 -9.13
N ASP A 54 21.00 16.27 -8.66
CA ASP A 54 20.27 15.28 -9.45
C ASP A 54 19.48 15.95 -10.59
N PHE A 55 19.20 17.24 -10.44
CA PHE A 55 18.53 18.06 -11.44
C PHE A 55 19.52 18.75 -12.41
N GLU A 56 20.80 18.85 -12.08
CA GLU A 56 21.80 19.52 -12.92
C GLU A 56 22.07 18.82 -14.26
N THR A 57 21.86 17.51 -14.31
CA THR A 57 22.01 16.70 -15.53
C THR A 57 20.83 16.81 -16.49
N ALA A 58 19.71 17.36 -16.02
CA ALA A 58 18.57 17.63 -16.85
C ALA A 58 18.81 18.94 -17.64
N ASN A 59 18.56 18.91 -18.94
CA ASN A 59 18.81 19.94 -19.94
C ASN A 59 18.61 21.39 -19.45
N ILE A 60 19.68 22.14 -19.25
CA ILE A 60 19.73 23.51 -18.69
C ILE A 60 18.94 24.56 -19.50
N ASN A 61 18.37 24.20 -20.62
CA ASN A 61 17.61 25.08 -21.50
C ASN A 61 16.10 25.03 -21.31
N THR A 62 15.61 24.25 -20.33
CA THR A 62 14.17 24.12 -20.04
C THR A 62 13.88 24.66 -18.65
N ALA A 63 12.78 25.40 -18.51
CA ALA A 63 12.28 25.84 -17.20
C ALA A 63 11.78 24.70 -16.31
N GLN A 64 11.99 23.47 -16.72
CA GLN A 64 11.55 22.24 -16.04
C GLN A 64 12.69 21.22 -16.03
N LEU A 65 13.05 20.75 -14.84
CA LEU A 65 14.01 19.70 -14.62
C LEU A 65 13.26 18.46 -14.12
N VAL A 66 13.44 17.32 -14.79
CA VAL A 66 12.69 16.09 -14.50
C VAL A 66 13.65 14.98 -14.09
N VAL A 67 13.40 14.40 -12.92
CA VAL A 67 14.07 13.19 -12.45
C VAL A 67 13.06 12.05 -12.42
N ARG A 68 13.48 10.87 -12.84
CA ARG A 68 12.65 9.66 -12.89
C ARG A 68 13.29 8.53 -12.10
N ASP A 69 12.45 7.81 -11.37
CA ASP A 69 12.78 6.53 -10.75
C ASP A 69 11.73 5.48 -11.12
N THR A 70 12.16 4.22 -11.28
CA THR A 70 11.30 3.13 -11.73
C THR A 70 11.36 1.97 -10.76
N THR A 71 10.20 1.57 -10.26
CA THR A 71 10.01 0.43 -9.36
C THR A 71 9.14 -0.63 -10.04
N ARG A 72 9.49 -1.90 -9.88
CA ARG A 72 8.64 -3.01 -10.33
C ARG A 72 7.56 -3.31 -9.30
N LEU A 73 6.34 -3.51 -9.76
CA LEU A 73 5.16 -3.82 -8.94
C LEU A 73 4.92 -5.34 -8.91
N GLU A 74 5.79 -6.08 -8.22
CA GLU A 74 5.73 -7.56 -8.19
C GLU A 74 4.41 -8.07 -7.59
N PHE A 75 3.83 -7.34 -6.64
CA PHE A 75 2.59 -7.73 -5.99
C PHE A 75 1.40 -7.72 -6.95
N LEU A 76 1.33 -6.77 -7.87
CA LEU A 76 0.26 -6.70 -8.88
C LEU A 76 0.42 -7.71 -10.01
N ASP A 77 1.55 -8.41 -10.10
CA ASP A 77 1.80 -9.48 -11.07
C ASP A 77 1.22 -10.85 -10.61
N ASP A 78 0.69 -10.92 -9.38
CA ASP A 78 0.07 -12.12 -8.82
C ASP A 78 -1.40 -12.23 -9.23
N ASN A 79 -1.78 -13.39 -9.80
CA ASN A 79 -3.15 -13.62 -10.29
C ASN A 79 -4.21 -13.54 -9.17
N VAL A 80 -3.89 -14.06 -7.96
CA VAL A 80 -4.83 -14.02 -6.83
C VAL A 80 -5.12 -12.57 -6.43
N VAL A 81 -4.08 -11.73 -6.45
CA VAL A 81 -4.24 -10.29 -6.18
C VAL A 81 -5.08 -9.64 -7.27
N GLN A 82 -4.75 -9.87 -8.54
CA GLN A 82 -5.45 -9.27 -9.67
C GLN A 82 -6.95 -9.60 -9.68
N GLU A 83 -7.31 -10.86 -9.38
CA GLU A 83 -8.70 -11.32 -9.40
C GLU A 83 -9.52 -10.78 -8.22
N ASN A 84 -8.88 -10.61 -7.05
CA ASN A 84 -9.57 -10.34 -5.79
C ASN A 84 -9.39 -8.90 -5.27
N LEU A 85 -8.68 -8.05 -5.99
CA LEU A 85 -8.41 -6.67 -5.59
C LEU A 85 -9.68 -5.82 -5.65
N LYS A 86 -10.06 -5.22 -4.52
CA LYS A 86 -11.28 -4.40 -4.38
C LYS A 86 -11.00 -2.93 -4.14
N GLU A 87 -9.93 -2.61 -3.43
CA GLU A 87 -9.58 -1.23 -3.11
C GLU A 87 -8.07 -1.06 -3.08
N ILE A 88 -7.60 0.07 -3.55
CA ILE A 88 -6.21 0.52 -3.41
C ILE A 88 -6.24 1.92 -2.81
N GLU A 89 -5.56 2.06 -1.67
CA GLU A 89 -5.27 3.37 -1.09
C GLU A 89 -3.79 3.70 -1.33
N LEU A 90 -3.52 4.79 -2.04
CA LEU A 90 -2.17 5.30 -2.26
C LEU A 90 -1.91 6.48 -1.33
N THR A 91 -0.84 6.42 -0.58
CA THR A 91 -0.40 7.49 0.31
C THR A 91 1.00 7.93 -0.05
N TYR A 92 1.18 9.24 -0.13
CA TYR A 92 2.46 9.89 -0.42
C TYR A 92 2.79 10.88 0.69
N ARG A 93 4.07 10.92 1.04
CA ARG A 93 4.66 11.95 1.89
C ARG A 93 5.92 12.46 1.25
N SER A 94 6.03 13.79 1.15
CA SER A 94 7.26 14.45 0.73
C SER A 94 7.69 15.47 1.78
N ASP A 95 8.99 15.47 2.08
CA ASP A 95 9.67 16.48 2.90
C ASP A 95 10.63 17.23 1.98
N ASN A 96 10.38 18.52 1.76
CA ASN A 96 11.03 19.33 0.73
C ASN A 96 11.71 20.56 1.33
N THR A 97 12.97 20.83 0.92
CA THR A 97 13.70 22.05 1.26
C THR A 97 14.01 22.95 0.06
N PHE A 98 13.61 22.54 -1.17
CA PHE A 98 13.68 23.42 -2.33
C PHE A 98 12.71 24.61 -2.18
N ASP A 99 13.15 25.80 -2.50
CA ASP A 99 12.34 27.03 -2.52
C ASP A 99 11.43 27.16 -3.74
N SER A 100 11.56 26.20 -4.67
CA SER A 100 10.83 26.16 -5.93
C SER A 100 9.68 25.16 -5.88
N ALA A 101 8.69 25.37 -6.72
CA ALA A 101 7.57 24.46 -6.85
C ALA A 101 8.00 23.15 -7.52
N LEU A 102 7.51 22.03 -6.98
CA LEU A 102 7.71 20.71 -7.58
C LEU A 102 6.34 20.06 -7.83
N ILE A 103 6.32 19.15 -8.80
CA ILE A 103 5.18 18.24 -9.05
C ILE A 103 5.71 16.82 -9.05
N ASN A 104 5.04 15.97 -8.29
CA ASN A 104 5.20 14.52 -8.43
C ASN A 104 4.17 13.97 -9.41
N ARG A 105 4.59 13.04 -10.27
CA ARG A 105 3.73 12.20 -11.11
C ARG A 105 4.13 10.75 -10.92
N SER A 106 3.20 9.94 -10.51
CA SER A 106 3.37 8.48 -10.37
C SER A 106 2.59 7.81 -11.50
N LEU A 107 3.34 7.20 -12.42
CA LEU A 107 2.82 6.60 -13.64
C LEU A 107 2.84 5.07 -13.49
N PHE A 108 1.69 4.45 -13.54
CA PHE A 108 1.53 3.01 -13.53
C PHE A 108 1.52 2.50 -14.98
N LEU A 109 2.50 1.67 -15.32
CA LEU A 109 2.73 1.21 -16.68
C LEU A 109 2.57 -0.31 -16.80
N ASP A 110 2.02 -0.74 -17.93
CA ASP A 110 1.94 -2.15 -18.30
C ASP A 110 3.30 -2.68 -18.83
N ASN A 111 3.30 -3.93 -19.28
CA ASN A 111 4.48 -4.60 -19.84
C ASN A 111 4.95 -4.03 -21.17
N THR A 112 4.15 -3.18 -21.82
CA THR A 112 4.52 -2.48 -23.07
C THR A 112 5.05 -1.09 -22.82
N GLY A 113 4.98 -0.60 -21.57
CA GLY A 113 5.31 0.75 -21.16
C GLY A 113 4.18 1.76 -21.38
N ALA A 114 2.96 1.29 -21.66
CA ALA A 114 1.80 2.17 -21.77
C ALA A 114 1.30 2.55 -20.37
N ILE A 115 0.96 3.85 -20.20
CA ILE A 115 0.42 4.37 -18.96
C ILE A 115 -1.01 3.88 -18.78
N GLN A 116 -1.27 3.15 -17.73
CA GLN A 116 -2.57 2.64 -17.34
C GLN A 116 -3.28 3.57 -16.37
N TYR A 117 -2.51 4.16 -15.43
CA TYR A 117 -3.04 5.09 -14.44
C TYR A 117 -1.98 6.13 -14.06
N GLU A 118 -2.42 7.32 -13.68
CA GLU A 118 -1.54 8.42 -13.26
C GLU A 118 -2.06 9.08 -11.98
N VAL A 119 -1.18 9.27 -11.02
CA VAL A 119 -1.40 10.13 -9.84
C VAL A 119 -0.47 11.33 -9.94
N SER A 120 -1.03 12.53 -9.88
CA SER A 120 -0.24 13.76 -9.95
C SER A 120 -0.65 14.73 -8.84
N PHE A 121 0.34 15.29 -8.14
CA PHE A 121 0.10 16.28 -7.09
C PHE A 121 1.27 17.25 -6.94
N PRO A 122 0.98 18.50 -6.52
CA PRO A 122 2.01 19.48 -6.23
C PRO A 122 2.68 19.18 -4.89
N ILE A 123 4.00 19.41 -4.84
CA ILE A 123 4.80 19.37 -3.62
C ILE A 123 5.05 20.82 -3.19
N THR A 124 4.75 21.11 -1.93
CA THR A 124 4.87 22.44 -1.34
C THR A 124 6.33 22.90 -1.33
N ALA A 125 6.58 24.10 -1.83
CA ALA A 125 7.89 24.74 -1.78
C ALA A 125 8.28 25.06 -0.33
N SER A 126 9.56 24.93 -0.03
CA SER A 126 10.15 25.39 1.23
C SER A 126 10.10 26.92 1.33
N GLN A 127 9.99 27.41 2.55
CA GLN A 127 10.16 28.82 2.85
C GLN A 127 11.33 28.99 3.82
N ASN A 128 12.27 29.87 3.47
CA ASN A 128 13.45 30.15 4.29
C ASN A 128 14.32 28.94 4.64
N GLY A 129 14.31 27.90 3.79
CA GLY A 129 15.07 26.67 4.02
C GLY A 129 14.46 25.71 5.07
N GLU A 130 13.24 26.01 5.56
CA GLU A 130 12.53 25.11 6.46
C GLU A 130 11.92 23.94 5.68
N ILE A 131 11.78 22.78 6.33
CA ILE A 131 11.19 21.59 5.72
C ILE A 131 9.69 21.82 5.49
N ALA A 132 9.27 21.82 4.23
CA ALA A 132 7.87 21.79 3.85
C ALA A 132 7.40 20.34 3.64
N THR A 133 6.49 19.88 4.48
CA THR A 133 5.90 18.53 4.35
C THR A 133 4.61 18.60 3.56
N THR A 134 4.54 17.81 2.48
CA THR A 134 3.28 17.56 1.75
C THR A 134 2.83 16.11 1.99
N ARG A 135 1.54 15.93 2.26
CA ARG A 135 0.89 14.62 2.29
C ARG A 135 -0.22 14.59 1.25
N TYR A 136 -0.25 13.52 0.49
CA TYR A 136 -1.28 13.29 -0.51
C TYR A 136 -1.79 11.85 -0.38
N GLN A 137 -3.11 11.68 -0.46
CA GLN A 137 -3.78 10.38 -0.35
C GLN A 137 -4.86 10.30 -1.40
N VAL A 138 -4.99 9.15 -2.02
CA VAL A 138 -6.05 8.84 -2.96
C VAL A 138 -6.52 7.40 -2.77
N ILE A 139 -7.83 7.22 -2.77
CA ILE A 139 -8.48 5.90 -2.83
C ILE A 139 -8.97 5.73 -4.25
N LEU A 140 -8.57 4.63 -4.89
CA LEU A 140 -8.89 4.38 -6.28
C LEU A 140 -10.31 3.86 -6.42
N SER A 141 -11.02 4.35 -7.45
CA SER A 141 -12.31 3.82 -7.86
C SER A 141 -12.17 2.43 -8.50
N GLU A 142 -13.28 1.71 -8.68
CA GLU A 142 -13.28 0.39 -9.36
C GLU A 142 -12.68 0.47 -10.77
N ASN A 143 -12.98 1.53 -11.52
CA ASN A 143 -12.44 1.73 -12.88
C ASN A 143 -10.91 1.96 -12.85
N ASP A 144 -10.41 2.69 -11.84
CA ASP A 144 -8.98 2.94 -11.68
C ASP A 144 -8.25 1.66 -11.28
N ILE A 145 -8.88 0.82 -10.44
CA ILE A 145 -8.35 -0.49 -10.04
C ILE A 145 -8.24 -1.41 -11.26
N GLU A 146 -9.24 -1.44 -12.13
CA GLU A 146 -9.19 -2.24 -13.36
C GLU A 146 -8.03 -1.79 -14.27
N ALA A 147 -7.82 -0.48 -14.39
CA ALA A 147 -6.69 0.07 -15.14
C ALA A 147 -5.34 -0.33 -14.52
N ILE A 148 -5.21 -0.24 -13.19
CA ILE A 148 -3.95 -0.49 -12.48
C ILE A 148 -3.59 -1.98 -12.40
N ARG A 149 -4.56 -2.89 -12.43
CA ARG A 149 -4.36 -4.35 -12.35
C ARG A 149 -3.30 -4.87 -13.33
N ASN A 150 -3.23 -4.28 -14.52
CA ASN A 150 -2.31 -4.70 -15.57
C ASN A 150 -0.94 -4.00 -15.47
N SER A 151 -0.75 -3.18 -14.45
CA SER A 151 0.50 -2.43 -14.29
C SER A 151 1.55 -3.27 -13.61
N ILE A 152 2.73 -3.37 -14.22
CA ILE A 152 3.88 -4.08 -13.69
C ILE A 152 5.02 -3.16 -13.25
N GLN A 153 4.92 -1.88 -13.61
CA GLN A 153 5.92 -0.87 -13.28
C GLN A 153 5.27 0.40 -12.74
N LEU A 154 5.93 1.04 -11.79
CA LEU A 154 5.65 2.37 -11.30
C LEU A 154 6.82 3.27 -11.63
N VAL A 155 6.60 4.30 -12.43
CA VAL A 155 7.57 5.36 -12.70
C VAL A 155 7.18 6.60 -11.93
N ASN A 156 8.04 7.06 -11.04
CA ASN A 156 7.87 8.35 -10.38
C ASN A 156 8.70 9.40 -11.10
N GLU A 157 8.03 10.46 -11.53
CA GLU A 157 8.63 11.65 -12.12
C GLU A 157 8.50 12.80 -11.14
N VAL A 158 9.60 13.42 -10.78
CA VAL A 158 9.61 14.69 -10.05
C VAL A 158 10.05 15.77 -11.00
N THR A 159 9.19 16.76 -11.18
CA THR A 159 9.46 17.94 -11.98
C THR A 159 9.69 19.14 -11.05
N LEU A 160 10.85 19.75 -11.16
CA LEU A 160 11.21 20.99 -10.51
C LEU A 160 11.03 22.14 -11.50
N PHE A 161 10.26 23.16 -11.10
CA PHE A 161 10.07 24.39 -11.87
C PHE A 161 11.04 25.46 -11.37
N THR A 162 11.95 25.87 -12.24
CA THR A 162 12.96 26.88 -11.89
C THR A 162 13.15 27.89 -13.01
N ASN A 163 13.50 29.13 -12.64
CA ASN A 163 13.89 30.16 -13.58
C ASN A 163 15.41 30.39 -13.60
N GLY A 164 16.17 29.49 -12.98
CA GLY A 164 17.62 29.62 -12.82
C GLY A 164 18.30 28.33 -12.38
N VAL A 165 19.54 28.48 -11.93
CA VAL A 165 20.33 27.36 -11.41
C VAL A 165 19.80 26.96 -10.03
N VAL A 166 19.58 25.68 -9.84
CA VAL A 166 19.19 25.11 -8.54
C VAL A 166 20.46 24.72 -7.81
N ASN A 167 20.84 25.49 -6.80
CA ASN A 167 22.10 25.25 -6.10
C ASN A 167 21.94 24.44 -4.82
N GLU A 168 20.76 24.50 -4.20
CA GLU A 168 20.51 23.92 -2.88
C GLU A 168 19.11 23.33 -2.82
N GLY A 169 18.94 22.32 -2.00
CA GLY A 169 17.66 21.69 -1.70
C GLY A 169 17.75 20.17 -1.67
N ILE A 170 16.86 19.60 -0.88
CA ILE A 170 16.68 18.15 -0.74
C ILE A 170 15.17 17.88 -0.78
N LEU A 171 14.79 16.89 -1.54
CA LEU A 171 13.44 16.32 -1.53
C LEU A 171 13.54 14.85 -1.11
N THR A 172 12.84 14.46 -0.06
CA THR A 172 12.59 13.05 0.26
C THR A 172 11.15 12.72 -0.07
N LEU A 173 10.93 11.70 -0.90
CA LEU A 173 9.62 11.18 -1.26
C LEU A 173 9.47 9.75 -0.75
N GLN A 174 8.34 9.49 -0.10
CA GLN A 174 7.92 8.17 0.37
C GLN A 174 6.50 7.90 -0.13
N SER A 175 6.23 6.70 -0.59
CA SER A 175 4.87 6.28 -0.91
C SER A 175 4.63 4.83 -0.54
N LYS A 176 3.37 4.54 -0.19
CA LYS A 176 2.89 3.20 0.08
C LYS A 176 1.52 2.99 -0.53
N ALA A 177 1.21 1.73 -0.79
CA ALA A 177 -0.14 1.29 -1.12
C ALA A 177 -0.69 0.39 -0.02
N ILE A 178 -1.99 0.49 0.23
CA ILE A 178 -2.77 -0.49 0.99
C ILE A 178 -3.72 -1.14 -0.01
N TYR A 179 -3.55 -2.44 -0.20
CA TYR A 179 -4.38 -3.27 -1.05
C TYR A 179 -5.41 -4.00 -0.20
N SER A 180 -6.70 -3.79 -0.47
CA SER A 180 -7.80 -4.55 0.15
C SER A 180 -8.27 -5.62 -0.83
N LEU A 181 -8.20 -6.87 -0.43
CA LEU A 181 -8.66 -8.02 -1.23
C LEU A 181 -9.99 -8.53 -0.67
N GLU A 182 -10.78 -9.19 -1.53
CA GLU A 182 -11.95 -9.94 -1.13
C GLU A 182 -11.83 -11.37 -1.66
N LEU A 183 -11.57 -12.31 -0.73
CA LEU A 183 -11.42 -13.71 -1.04
C LEU A 183 -12.72 -14.43 -0.68
N SER A 184 -13.46 -14.87 -1.68
CA SER A 184 -14.61 -15.77 -1.59
C SER A 184 -14.20 -17.14 -2.15
N ASP A 185 -14.88 -18.20 -1.74
CA ASP A 185 -14.65 -19.55 -2.26
C ASP A 185 -13.30 -20.19 -1.86
N LEU A 186 -12.96 -20.12 -0.57
CA LEU A 186 -11.78 -20.79 0.00
C LEU A 186 -12.07 -22.25 0.35
#